data_68b5f7a23495d5baf413dc5a631583f3
#
_entry.id   68b5f7a23495d5baf413dc5a631583f3
#
_cell.length_a   1.000
_cell.length_b   1.000
_cell.length_c   1.000
_cell.angle_alpha   90.00
_cell.angle_beta   90.00
_cell.angle_gamma   90.00
#
_symmetry.space_group_name_H-M   'P 1'
#
loop_
_entity.id
_entity.type
_entity.pdbx_description
1 polymer ?
#
loop_
_entity_poly.entity_id
_entity_poly.type
_entity_poly.pdbx_seq_one_letter_code
_entity_poly.pdbx_strand_id
1 'polypeptide(L)'
;VNRLRGTIKVAAVKAPGFGDRRKEMLQDIATLTGATLVSEERGFTLENTTPDMLGKAEKVTITKENTTIVGGAGSKEDIQERADLIRKQIATTTSDYDREKLQERLGKLAGGVAVLYVGATTEVEMKEKKDRVEDALNATRAAVEEGYLPGGGVAYIRAAEALKGLKGENEDETTGIHIVARAIEEPLRQIALNAGVDGSVIIQKIREGKGDFGYNARTDEYVNMFEAGVIDPTKVSRVAL
;
A
#
# COMPACT_ATOMS: atom_id res chain seq x y z
N VAL A 1 -5.93 -4.82 37.37
CA VAL A 1 -5.70 -4.95 38.82
C VAL A 1 -4.21 -5.23 39.08
N ASN A 2 -3.62 -6.30 38.56
CA ASN A 2 -2.22 -6.69 38.82
C ASN A 2 -1.19 -5.66 38.34
N ARG A 3 -1.44 -4.97 37.23
CA ARG A 3 -0.61 -3.84 36.74
C ARG A 3 -0.62 -2.68 37.75
N LEU A 4 -1.80 -2.32 38.29
CA LEU A 4 -1.94 -1.25 39.29
C LEU A 4 -1.26 -1.60 40.60
N ARG A 5 -1.21 -2.87 40.95
CA ARG A 5 -0.49 -3.38 42.16
C ARG A 5 1.01 -3.53 41.93
N GLY A 6 1.51 -3.29 40.70
CA GLY A 6 2.92 -3.44 40.37
C GLY A 6 3.43 -4.90 40.34
N THR A 7 2.54 -5.88 40.41
CA THR A 7 2.91 -7.30 40.45
C THR A 7 3.49 -7.79 39.14
N ILE A 8 2.99 -7.25 38.00
CA ILE A 8 3.44 -7.58 36.68
C ILE A 8 3.51 -6.33 35.82
N LYS A 9 4.50 -6.28 34.90
CA LYS A 9 4.56 -5.30 33.81
C LYS A 9 3.80 -5.87 32.63
N VAL A 10 2.61 -5.35 32.38
CA VAL A 10 1.72 -5.84 31.30
C VAL A 10 1.14 -4.70 30.50
N ALA A 11 1.05 -4.90 29.19
CA ALA A 11 0.27 -4.08 28.28
C ALA A 11 -0.73 -4.96 27.55
N ALA A 12 -1.98 -4.53 27.50
CA ALA A 12 -3.03 -5.19 26.74
C ALA A 12 -3.26 -4.43 25.43
N VAL A 13 -3.28 -5.13 24.32
CA VAL A 13 -3.57 -4.58 23.00
C VAL A 13 -4.77 -5.27 22.39
N LYS A 14 -5.53 -4.54 21.56
CA LYS A 14 -6.63 -5.15 20.83
C LYS A 14 -6.08 -6.09 19.75
N ALA A 15 -6.64 -7.30 19.67
CA ALA A 15 -6.25 -8.24 18.63
C ALA A 15 -6.50 -7.64 17.22
N PRO A 16 -5.56 -7.81 16.26
CA PRO A 16 -5.69 -7.26 14.93
C PRO A 16 -6.77 -7.99 14.13
N GLY A 17 -7.45 -7.26 13.24
CA GLY A 17 -8.45 -7.82 12.34
C GLY A 17 -9.75 -8.25 13.00
N PHE A 18 -10.60 -8.94 12.22
CA PHE A 18 -11.92 -9.43 12.62
C PHE A 18 -12.14 -10.85 12.09
N GLY A 19 -13.02 -11.61 12.75
CA GLY A 19 -13.40 -12.98 12.32
C GLY A 19 -12.19 -13.90 12.14
N ASP A 20 -12.19 -14.69 11.08
CA ASP A 20 -11.13 -15.67 10.80
C ASP A 20 -9.79 -15.00 10.51
N ARG A 21 -9.77 -13.80 9.93
CA ARG A 21 -8.53 -13.04 9.75
C ARG A 21 -7.84 -12.71 11.07
N ARG A 22 -8.60 -12.43 12.13
CA ARG A 22 -8.04 -12.22 13.47
C ARG A 22 -7.32 -13.46 13.94
N LYS A 23 -7.92 -14.64 13.77
CA LYS A 23 -7.31 -15.91 14.17
C LYS A 23 -6.01 -16.18 13.41
N GLU A 24 -6.04 -15.94 12.11
CA GLU A 24 -4.86 -16.09 11.25
C GLU A 24 -3.72 -15.14 11.62
N MET A 25 -4.03 -13.87 11.89
CA MET A 25 -3.01 -12.89 12.32
C MET A 25 -2.45 -13.21 13.71
N LEU A 26 -3.29 -13.67 14.64
CA LEU A 26 -2.84 -14.12 15.96
C LEU A 26 -1.98 -15.38 15.84
N GLN A 27 -2.29 -16.30 14.91
CA GLN A 27 -1.45 -17.46 14.63
C GLN A 27 -0.09 -17.05 14.04
N ASP A 28 -0.05 -16.04 13.16
CA ASP A 28 1.20 -15.50 12.62
C ASP A 28 2.08 -14.93 13.74
N ILE A 29 1.48 -14.20 14.68
CA ILE A 29 2.19 -13.66 15.87
C ILE A 29 2.69 -14.81 16.75
N ALA A 30 1.86 -15.81 17.01
CA ALA A 30 2.23 -16.98 17.79
C ALA A 30 3.42 -17.71 17.15
N THR A 31 3.37 -17.99 15.86
CA THR A 31 4.48 -18.61 15.11
C THR A 31 5.75 -17.76 15.16
N LEU A 32 5.65 -16.44 14.98
CA LEU A 32 6.80 -15.54 15.04
C LEU A 32 7.48 -15.53 16.42
N THR A 33 6.69 -15.61 17.48
CA THR A 33 7.20 -15.47 18.86
C THR A 33 7.46 -16.80 19.56
N GLY A 34 7.10 -17.92 18.93
CA GLY A 34 7.15 -19.26 19.55
C GLY A 34 6.07 -19.46 20.60
N ALA A 35 4.96 -18.73 20.53
CA ALA A 35 3.83 -18.84 21.44
C ALA A 35 2.82 -19.90 20.98
N THR A 36 1.99 -20.34 21.91
CA THR A 36 0.77 -21.09 21.61
C THR A 36 -0.42 -20.16 21.55
N LEU A 37 -1.17 -20.17 20.44
CA LEU A 37 -2.42 -19.41 20.34
C LEU A 37 -3.48 -20.04 21.24
N VAL A 38 -3.86 -19.32 22.29
CA VAL A 38 -4.94 -19.73 23.21
C VAL A 38 -6.28 -19.41 22.55
N SER A 39 -7.03 -20.46 22.19
CA SER A 39 -8.35 -20.35 21.55
C SER A 39 -9.22 -21.53 22.02
N GLU A 40 -10.44 -21.26 22.44
CA GLU A 40 -11.42 -22.27 22.86
C GLU A 40 -11.67 -23.31 21.77
N GLU A 41 -11.67 -22.90 20.49
CA GLU A 41 -11.83 -23.80 19.34
C GLU A 41 -10.70 -24.83 19.22
N ARG A 42 -9.54 -24.54 19.80
CA ARG A 42 -8.38 -25.46 19.87
C ARG A 42 -8.29 -26.19 21.21
N GLY A 43 -9.28 -26.03 22.07
CA GLY A 43 -9.32 -26.66 23.38
C GLY A 43 -8.45 -25.96 24.44
N PHE A 44 -7.93 -24.76 24.15
CA PHE A 44 -7.15 -23.98 25.11
C PHE A 44 -8.01 -22.90 25.75
N THR A 45 -8.02 -22.85 27.06
CA THR A 45 -8.66 -21.80 27.87
C THR A 45 -7.62 -20.96 28.59
N LEU A 46 -8.01 -19.76 29.02
CA LEU A 46 -7.11 -18.88 29.76
C LEU A 46 -6.71 -19.48 31.10
N GLU A 47 -7.59 -20.25 31.73
CA GLU A 47 -7.31 -20.92 33.03
C GLU A 47 -6.21 -21.97 32.90
N ASN A 48 -6.10 -22.61 31.72
CA ASN A 48 -5.12 -23.66 31.46
C ASN A 48 -3.83 -23.13 30.80
N THR A 49 -3.67 -21.81 30.74
CA THR A 49 -2.48 -21.21 30.13
C THR A 49 -1.29 -21.27 31.10
N THR A 50 -0.19 -21.84 30.60
CA THR A 50 1.06 -22.01 31.34
C THR A 50 2.17 -21.12 30.79
N PRO A 51 3.24 -20.80 31.53
CA PRO A 51 4.31 -19.92 31.08
C PRO A 51 5.06 -20.42 29.82
N ASP A 52 5.11 -21.71 29.59
CA ASP A 52 5.73 -22.32 28.38
C ASP A 52 4.94 -22.06 27.09
N MET A 53 3.66 -21.72 27.21
CA MET A 53 2.83 -21.31 26.09
C MET A 53 3.06 -19.86 25.66
N LEU A 54 3.78 -19.07 26.46
CA LEU A 54 4.05 -17.66 26.17
C LEU A 54 5.21 -17.52 25.19
N GLY A 55 5.02 -16.70 24.17
CA GLY A 55 6.07 -16.36 23.24
C GLY A 55 7.09 -15.36 23.81
N LYS A 56 8.20 -15.22 23.09
CA LYS A 56 9.28 -14.29 23.42
C LYS A 56 9.66 -13.44 22.23
N ALA A 57 10.13 -12.23 22.49
CA ALA A 57 10.66 -11.32 21.48
C ALA A 57 11.76 -10.45 22.08
N GLU A 58 12.70 -10.00 21.25
CA GLU A 58 13.77 -9.10 21.69
C GLU A 58 13.22 -7.72 22.07
N LYS A 59 12.29 -7.22 21.26
CA LYS A 59 11.69 -5.90 21.46
C LYS A 59 10.22 -5.89 21.05
N VAL A 60 9.38 -5.30 21.89
CA VAL A 60 7.99 -4.99 21.58
C VAL A 60 7.75 -3.50 21.82
N THR A 61 7.33 -2.80 20.78
CA THR A 61 6.97 -1.38 20.86
C THR A 61 5.47 -1.23 20.64
N ILE A 62 4.79 -0.64 21.62
CA ILE A 62 3.34 -0.44 21.58
C ILE A 62 3.04 1.04 21.57
N THR A 63 2.33 1.49 20.56
CA THR A 63 1.80 2.84 20.43
C THR A 63 0.28 2.82 20.45
N LYS A 64 -0.36 3.95 20.33
CA LYS A 64 -1.83 4.04 20.25
C LYS A 64 -2.37 3.28 19.03
N GLU A 65 -1.66 3.34 17.91
CA GLU A 65 -2.10 2.84 16.61
C GLU A 65 -1.50 1.46 16.29
N ASN A 66 -0.26 1.20 16.74
CA ASN A 66 0.52 0.05 16.28
C ASN A 66 1.18 -0.72 17.42
N THR A 67 1.30 -2.02 17.22
CA THR A 67 2.17 -2.89 18.01
C THR A 67 3.20 -3.52 17.08
N THR A 68 4.48 -3.24 17.33
CA THR A 68 5.60 -3.76 16.56
C THR A 68 6.38 -4.78 17.39
N ILE A 69 6.53 -5.99 16.87
CA ILE A 69 7.28 -7.09 17.50
C ILE A 69 8.51 -7.34 16.64
N VAL A 70 9.69 -7.29 17.24
CA VAL A 70 10.98 -7.49 16.56
C VAL A 70 11.76 -8.58 17.27
N GLY A 71 12.39 -9.49 16.52
CA GLY A 71 13.19 -10.56 17.06
C GLY A 71 12.37 -11.58 17.84
N GLY A 72 11.29 -12.07 17.25
CA GLY A 72 10.50 -13.16 17.84
C GLY A 72 11.32 -14.46 17.95
N ALA A 73 11.09 -15.25 18.99
CA ALA A 73 11.83 -16.47 19.30
C ALA A 73 11.23 -17.75 18.64
N GLY A 74 10.33 -17.59 17.66
CA GLY A 74 9.80 -18.70 16.87
C GLY A 74 10.89 -19.41 16.05
N SER A 75 10.72 -20.69 15.78
CA SER A 75 11.67 -21.44 14.95
C SER A 75 11.67 -20.92 13.51
N LYS A 76 12.81 -20.94 12.83
CA LYS A 76 12.89 -20.53 11.42
C LYS A 76 12.08 -21.47 10.53
N GLU A 77 12.04 -22.72 10.88
CA GLU A 77 11.29 -23.78 10.21
C GLU A 77 9.79 -23.48 10.24
N ASP A 78 9.22 -23.23 11.42
CA ASP A 78 7.79 -22.96 11.59
C ASP A 78 7.40 -21.64 10.87
N ILE A 79 8.25 -20.63 10.94
CA ILE A 79 8.05 -19.36 10.24
C ILE A 79 8.05 -19.58 8.72
N GLN A 80 8.97 -20.40 8.20
CA GLN A 80 9.05 -20.70 6.79
C GLN A 80 7.84 -21.52 6.31
N GLU A 81 7.44 -22.55 7.05
CA GLU A 81 6.24 -23.34 6.75
C GLU A 81 4.99 -22.46 6.73
N ARG A 82 4.87 -21.57 7.69
CA ARG A 82 3.76 -20.62 7.75
C ARG A 82 3.77 -19.65 6.56
N ALA A 83 4.94 -19.14 6.17
CA ALA A 83 5.10 -18.28 5.01
C ALA A 83 4.72 -19.02 3.70
N ASP A 84 5.10 -20.29 3.57
CA ASP A 84 4.79 -21.11 2.39
C ASP A 84 3.29 -21.42 2.30
N LEU A 85 2.62 -21.60 3.44
CA LEU A 85 1.16 -21.73 3.48
C LEU A 85 0.48 -20.46 2.95
N ILE A 86 0.94 -19.28 3.39
CA ILE A 86 0.39 -18.00 2.92
C ILE A 86 0.67 -17.82 1.41
N ARG A 87 1.85 -18.18 0.90
CA ARG A 87 2.17 -18.14 -0.54
C ARG A 87 1.22 -19.00 -1.37
N LYS A 88 0.90 -20.21 -0.88
CA LYS A 88 -0.10 -21.09 -1.54
C LYS A 88 -1.48 -20.45 -1.57
N GLN A 89 -1.90 -19.80 -0.47
CA GLN A 89 -3.18 -19.08 -0.43
C GLN A 89 -3.20 -17.90 -1.41
N ILE A 90 -2.11 -17.14 -1.54
CA ILE A 90 -1.97 -16.05 -2.53
C ILE A 90 -2.15 -16.58 -3.96
N ALA A 91 -1.56 -17.73 -4.26
CA ALA A 91 -1.63 -18.35 -5.60
C ALA A 91 -3.02 -18.87 -5.96
N THR A 92 -3.84 -19.21 -4.98
CA THR A 92 -5.17 -19.82 -5.19
C THR A 92 -6.33 -18.85 -5.04
N THR A 93 -6.13 -17.70 -4.39
CA THR A 93 -7.22 -16.72 -4.19
C THR A 93 -7.60 -16.03 -5.50
N THR A 94 -8.90 -15.88 -5.71
CA THR A 94 -9.47 -15.12 -6.84
C THR A 94 -9.83 -13.68 -6.46
N SER A 95 -9.80 -13.35 -5.16
CA SER A 95 -10.11 -12.02 -4.64
C SER A 95 -8.85 -11.18 -4.57
N ASP A 96 -8.82 -10.06 -5.27
CA ASP A 96 -7.70 -9.10 -5.22
C ASP A 96 -7.51 -8.51 -3.82
N TYR A 97 -8.60 -8.25 -3.12
CA TYR A 97 -8.54 -7.80 -1.74
C TYR A 97 -7.92 -8.83 -0.78
N ASP A 98 -8.30 -10.12 -0.91
CA ASP A 98 -7.70 -11.17 -0.08
C ASP A 98 -6.24 -11.40 -0.44
N ARG A 99 -5.89 -11.30 -1.73
CA ARG A 99 -4.50 -11.37 -2.19
C ARG A 99 -3.66 -10.28 -1.55
N GLU A 100 -4.12 -9.03 -1.55
CA GLU A 100 -3.44 -7.91 -0.89
C GLU A 100 -3.22 -8.17 0.60
N LYS A 101 -4.25 -8.62 1.32
CA LYS A 101 -4.15 -8.92 2.76
C LYS A 101 -3.24 -10.09 3.08
N LEU A 102 -3.20 -11.10 2.23
CA LEU A 102 -2.25 -12.22 2.35
C LEU A 102 -0.81 -11.78 2.08
N GLN A 103 -0.58 -10.92 1.08
CA GLN A 103 0.74 -10.34 0.81
C GLN A 103 1.24 -9.48 1.98
N GLU A 104 0.35 -8.68 2.58
CA GLU A 104 0.66 -7.89 3.78
C GLU A 104 1.09 -8.78 4.95
N ARG A 105 0.39 -9.89 5.21
CA ARG A 105 0.73 -10.88 6.24
C ARG A 105 2.09 -11.54 5.95
N LEU A 106 2.29 -11.98 4.71
CA LEU A 106 3.54 -12.59 4.28
C LEU A 106 4.73 -11.65 4.48
N GLY A 107 4.58 -10.36 4.11
CA GLY A 107 5.61 -9.35 4.29
C GLY A 107 5.99 -9.15 5.76
N LYS A 108 4.99 -9.13 6.65
CA LYS A 108 5.22 -9.00 8.11
C LYS A 108 5.93 -10.22 8.70
N LEU A 109 5.60 -11.41 8.23
CA LEU A 109 6.13 -12.67 8.79
C LEU A 109 7.51 -13.01 8.24
N ALA A 110 7.72 -12.92 6.93
CA ALA A 110 8.92 -13.39 6.23
C ALA A 110 9.90 -12.26 5.86
N GLY A 111 9.41 -11.05 5.66
CA GLY A 111 10.23 -9.90 5.21
C GLY A 111 10.82 -9.06 6.34
N GLY A 112 10.39 -9.27 7.56
CA GLY A 112 10.74 -8.41 8.69
C GLY A 112 9.96 -7.09 8.67
N VAL A 113 10.26 -6.22 9.63
CA VAL A 113 9.62 -4.90 9.78
C VAL A 113 10.69 -3.83 9.71
N ALA A 114 10.64 -3.00 8.68
CA ALA A 114 11.41 -1.77 8.62
C ALA A 114 10.65 -0.64 9.33
N VAL A 115 11.33 0.07 10.23
CA VAL A 115 10.75 1.21 10.95
C VAL A 115 11.47 2.47 10.51
N LEU A 116 10.74 3.34 9.81
CA LEU A 116 11.24 4.64 9.41
C LEU A 116 10.81 5.69 10.44
N TYR A 117 11.78 6.28 11.14
CA TYR A 117 11.52 7.37 12.07
C TYR A 117 11.52 8.70 11.34
N VAL A 118 10.40 9.41 11.42
CA VAL A 118 10.22 10.73 10.82
C VAL A 118 10.27 11.78 11.94
N GLY A 119 11.09 12.81 11.74
CA GLY A 119 11.19 13.94 12.66
C GLY A 119 11.08 15.27 11.94
N ALA A 120 10.62 16.31 12.67
CA ALA A 120 10.55 17.67 12.19
C ALA A 120 10.61 18.64 13.37
N THR A 121 10.73 19.93 13.07
CA THR A 121 10.80 20.99 14.09
C THR A 121 9.45 21.27 14.73
N THR A 122 8.35 21.07 13.96
CA THR A 122 6.98 21.28 14.43
C THR A 122 6.14 20.01 14.24
N GLU A 123 5.06 19.88 15.00
CA GLU A 123 4.12 18.77 14.89
C GLU A 123 3.43 18.74 13.52
N VAL A 124 3.10 19.91 12.98
CA VAL A 124 2.46 20.04 11.65
C VAL A 124 3.41 19.54 10.56
N GLU A 125 4.65 19.98 10.58
CA GLU A 125 5.67 19.55 9.62
C GLU A 125 5.96 18.05 9.75
N MET A 126 5.99 17.52 10.97
CA MET A 126 6.20 16.09 11.20
C MET A 126 5.05 15.26 10.62
N LYS A 127 3.81 15.73 10.78
CA LYS A 127 2.63 15.08 10.20
C LYS A 127 2.69 15.10 8.68
N GLU A 128 2.99 16.24 8.07
CA GLU A 128 3.14 16.38 6.62
C GLU A 128 4.21 15.42 6.07
N LYS A 129 5.36 15.33 6.71
CA LYS A 129 6.42 14.39 6.32
C LYS A 129 5.97 12.93 6.45
N LYS A 130 5.25 12.60 7.52
CA LYS A 130 4.71 11.26 7.72
C LYS A 130 3.72 10.91 6.61
N ASP A 131 2.78 11.79 6.31
CA ASP A 131 1.76 11.59 5.28
C ASP A 131 2.42 11.42 3.90
N ARG A 132 3.46 12.19 3.59
CA ARG A 132 4.24 12.07 2.35
C ARG A 132 4.99 10.73 2.24
N VAL A 133 5.55 10.23 3.33
CA VAL A 133 6.19 8.90 3.37
C VAL A 133 5.16 7.79 3.19
N GLU A 134 3.99 7.92 3.80
CA GLU A 134 2.90 6.95 3.67
C GLU A 134 2.37 6.91 2.24
N ASP A 135 2.20 8.06 1.60
CA ASP A 135 1.82 8.18 0.20
C ASP A 135 2.84 7.52 -0.74
N ALA A 136 4.14 7.82 -0.55
CA ALA A 136 5.21 7.19 -1.31
C ALA A 136 5.26 5.66 -1.14
N LEU A 137 4.98 5.16 0.08
CA LEU A 137 4.90 3.72 0.34
C LEU A 137 3.73 3.07 -0.40
N ASN A 138 2.56 3.70 -0.38
CA ASN A 138 1.37 3.20 -1.07
C ASN A 138 1.56 3.23 -2.60
N ALA A 139 2.14 4.29 -3.15
CA ALA A 139 2.50 4.39 -4.56
C ALA A 139 3.51 3.29 -4.97
N THR A 140 4.53 3.04 -4.14
CA THR A 140 5.52 1.99 -4.38
C THR A 140 4.88 0.60 -4.39
N ARG A 141 3.98 0.29 -3.45
CA ARG A 141 3.25 -0.98 -3.42
C ARG A 141 2.40 -1.15 -4.69
N ALA A 142 1.64 -0.14 -5.07
CA ALA A 142 0.83 -0.17 -6.28
C ALA A 142 1.69 -0.37 -7.55
N ALA A 143 2.87 0.24 -7.61
CA ALA A 143 3.81 0.06 -8.71
C ALA A 143 4.43 -1.34 -8.76
N VAL A 144 4.69 -1.97 -7.62
CA VAL A 144 5.16 -3.37 -7.55
C VAL A 144 4.11 -4.35 -8.07
N GLU A 145 2.82 -4.06 -7.85
CA GLU A 145 1.72 -4.93 -8.27
C GLU A 145 1.44 -4.88 -9.79
N GLU A 146 1.36 -3.69 -10.37
CA GLU A 146 0.91 -3.50 -11.76
C GLU A 146 1.91 -2.72 -12.64
N GLY A 147 3.10 -2.42 -12.13
CA GLY A 147 4.07 -1.60 -12.85
C GLY A 147 3.78 -0.10 -12.74
N TYR A 148 4.45 0.67 -13.58
CA TYR A 148 4.38 2.12 -13.58
C TYR A 148 4.31 2.69 -15.01
N LEU A 149 3.80 3.90 -15.12
CA LEU A 149 3.54 4.63 -16.36
C LEU A 149 4.29 5.98 -16.32
N PRO A 150 4.49 6.64 -17.49
CA PRO A 150 4.94 8.03 -17.50
C PRO A 150 3.97 8.90 -16.69
N GLY A 151 4.51 9.60 -15.69
CA GLY A 151 3.72 10.42 -14.78
C GLY A 151 3.32 11.77 -15.35
N GLY A 152 2.84 12.66 -14.48
CA GLY A 152 2.45 14.01 -14.87
C GLY A 152 1.25 14.09 -15.81
N GLY A 153 0.40 13.06 -15.84
CA GLY A 153 -0.77 12.97 -16.70
C GLY A 153 -0.47 12.57 -18.15
N VAL A 154 0.79 12.29 -18.49
CA VAL A 154 1.19 11.90 -19.86
C VAL A 154 0.52 10.60 -20.29
N ALA A 155 0.44 9.61 -19.40
CA ALA A 155 -0.20 8.33 -19.68
C ALA A 155 -1.66 8.50 -20.15
N TYR A 156 -2.41 9.42 -19.57
CA TYR A 156 -3.78 9.72 -19.97
C TYR A 156 -3.86 10.35 -21.35
N ILE A 157 -2.93 11.25 -21.70
CA ILE A 157 -2.87 11.83 -23.04
C ILE A 157 -2.56 10.77 -24.11
N ARG A 158 -1.72 9.77 -23.77
CA ARG A 158 -1.48 8.62 -24.66
C ARG A 158 -2.69 7.71 -24.76
N ALA A 159 -3.35 7.42 -23.64
CA ALA A 159 -4.57 6.61 -23.61
C ALA A 159 -5.73 7.26 -24.40
N ALA A 160 -5.81 8.59 -24.43
CA ALA A 160 -6.80 9.33 -25.23
C ALA A 160 -6.76 9.00 -26.74
N GLU A 161 -5.62 8.55 -27.25
CA GLU A 161 -5.50 8.13 -28.66
C GLU A 161 -6.42 6.93 -28.99
N ALA A 162 -6.65 6.03 -28.02
CA ALA A 162 -7.56 4.88 -28.19
C ALA A 162 -9.03 5.30 -28.35
N LEU A 163 -9.38 6.50 -27.91
CA LEU A 163 -10.74 7.05 -28.03
C LEU A 163 -10.97 7.76 -29.36
N LYS A 164 -9.91 8.01 -30.14
CA LYS A 164 -10.03 8.68 -31.44
C LYS A 164 -10.78 7.80 -32.44
N GLY A 165 -11.88 8.33 -32.93
CA GLY A 165 -12.72 7.63 -33.91
C GLY A 165 -13.63 6.54 -33.31
N LEU A 166 -13.59 6.32 -32.01
CA LEU A 166 -14.54 5.45 -31.32
C LEU A 166 -15.93 6.09 -31.39
N LYS A 167 -16.93 5.30 -31.78
CA LYS A 167 -18.33 5.71 -31.83
C LYS A 167 -19.17 4.77 -31.00
N GLY A 168 -20.12 5.31 -30.28
CA GLY A 168 -21.16 4.53 -29.60
C GLY A 168 -22.20 3.97 -30.56
N GLU A 169 -23.09 3.14 -30.08
CA GLU A 169 -24.22 2.60 -30.83
C GLU A 169 -25.27 3.70 -31.16
N ASN A 170 -25.23 4.80 -30.40
CA ASN A 170 -26.10 5.96 -30.56
C ASN A 170 -25.36 7.28 -30.29
N GLU A 171 -26.06 8.42 -30.47
CA GLU A 171 -25.48 9.75 -30.26
C GLU A 171 -25.12 10.04 -28.79
N ASP A 172 -25.92 9.52 -27.84
CA ASP A 172 -25.68 9.74 -26.41
C ASP A 172 -24.41 9.02 -25.96
N GLU A 173 -24.21 7.78 -26.39
CA GLU A 173 -22.97 7.03 -26.12
C GLU A 173 -21.76 7.70 -26.78
N THR A 174 -21.88 8.19 -28.01
CA THR A 174 -20.82 8.94 -28.68
C THR A 174 -20.48 10.20 -27.91
N THR A 175 -21.49 10.90 -27.39
CA THR A 175 -21.30 12.07 -26.53
C THR A 175 -20.58 11.69 -25.23
N GLY A 176 -20.97 10.57 -24.61
CA GLY A 176 -20.27 10.02 -23.42
C GLY A 176 -18.78 9.76 -23.68
N ILE A 177 -18.44 9.17 -24.82
CA ILE A 177 -17.04 8.94 -25.23
C ILE A 177 -16.29 10.28 -25.36
N HIS A 178 -16.90 11.30 -25.94
CA HIS A 178 -16.28 12.62 -26.06
C HIS A 178 -16.09 13.30 -24.71
N ILE A 179 -17.02 13.12 -23.76
CA ILE A 179 -16.89 13.63 -22.37
C ILE A 179 -15.66 12.99 -21.71
N VAL A 180 -15.52 11.67 -21.78
CA VAL A 180 -14.37 10.96 -21.24
C VAL A 180 -13.07 11.43 -21.89
N ALA A 181 -13.04 11.50 -23.23
CA ALA A 181 -11.86 11.95 -23.96
C ALA A 181 -11.41 13.36 -23.56
N ARG A 182 -12.35 14.23 -23.20
CA ARG A 182 -12.06 15.58 -22.70
C ARG A 182 -11.60 15.55 -21.24
N ALA A 183 -12.24 14.74 -20.41
CA ALA A 183 -11.98 14.69 -18.95
C ALA A 183 -10.59 14.15 -18.63
N ILE A 184 -10.08 13.17 -19.39
CA ILE A 184 -8.77 12.55 -19.13
C ILE A 184 -7.58 13.48 -19.42
N GLU A 185 -7.80 14.63 -20.04
CA GLU A 185 -6.78 15.68 -20.17
C GLU A 185 -6.61 16.52 -18.92
N GLU A 186 -7.61 16.56 -18.04
CA GLU A 186 -7.66 17.47 -16.90
C GLU A 186 -6.54 17.25 -15.88
N PRO A 187 -6.08 16.02 -15.58
CA PRO A 187 -4.94 15.83 -14.68
C PRO A 187 -3.69 16.59 -15.11
N LEU A 188 -3.30 16.48 -16.39
CA LEU A 188 -2.16 17.22 -16.92
C LEU A 188 -2.43 18.73 -16.96
N ARG A 189 -3.63 19.14 -17.35
CA ARG A 189 -4.03 20.55 -17.39
C ARG A 189 -3.92 21.18 -16.01
N GLN A 190 -4.39 20.47 -14.96
CA GLN A 190 -4.32 20.98 -13.60
C GLN A 190 -2.88 21.08 -13.08
N ILE A 191 -2.02 20.10 -13.40
CA ILE A 191 -0.59 20.14 -13.06
C ILE A 191 0.06 21.36 -13.70
N ALA A 192 -0.21 21.62 -14.98
CA ALA A 192 0.32 22.79 -15.70
C ALA A 192 -0.18 24.10 -15.09
N LEU A 193 -1.47 24.17 -14.79
CA LEU A 193 -2.08 25.34 -14.15
C LEU A 193 -1.45 25.61 -12.75
N ASN A 194 -1.23 24.59 -11.96
CA ASN A 194 -0.58 24.71 -10.65
C ASN A 194 0.87 25.21 -10.77
N ALA A 195 1.54 24.92 -11.89
CA ALA A 195 2.87 25.44 -12.23
C ALA A 195 2.83 26.85 -12.86
N GLY A 196 1.64 27.43 -13.04
CA GLY A 196 1.49 28.77 -13.62
C GLY A 196 1.58 28.83 -15.14
N VAL A 197 1.43 27.69 -15.84
CA VAL A 197 1.55 27.60 -17.30
C VAL A 197 0.23 27.16 -17.97
N ASP A 198 0.05 27.51 -19.26
CA ASP A 198 -1.15 27.10 -20.00
C ASP A 198 -1.11 25.62 -20.36
N GLY A 199 -2.02 24.86 -19.74
CA GLY A 199 -2.14 23.43 -19.97
C GLY A 199 -2.51 23.07 -21.42
N SER A 200 -3.18 23.94 -22.16
CA SER A 200 -3.58 23.65 -23.54
C SER A 200 -2.37 23.57 -24.47
N VAL A 201 -1.40 24.47 -24.29
CA VAL A 201 -0.15 24.48 -25.06
C VAL A 201 0.68 23.24 -24.74
N ILE A 202 0.76 22.88 -23.46
CA ILE A 202 1.51 21.70 -23.00
C ILE A 202 0.90 20.42 -23.55
N ILE A 203 -0.43 20.26 -23.43
CA ILE A 203 -1.15 19.09 -23.96
C ILE A 203 -0.91 18.93 -25.47
N GLN A 204 -1.00 20.02 -26.22
CA GLN A 204 -0.75 19.97 -27.67
C GLN A 204 0.67 19.49 -27.94
N LYS A 205 1.68 20.05 -27.28
CA LYS A 205 3.08 19.68 -27.49
C LYS A 205 3.38 18.24 -27.09
N ILE A 206 2.73 17.72 -26.02
CA ILE A 206 2.84 16.32 -25.63
C ILE A 206 2.19 15.41 -26.68
N ARG A 207 1.06 15.78 -27.27
CA ARG A 207 0.41 15.02 -28.37
C ARG A 207 1.27 14.91 -29.62
N GLU A 208 2.04 15.94 -29.94
CA GLU A 208 3.00 15.93 -31.06
C GLU A 208 4.19 15.00 -30.77
N GLY A 209 4.53 14.82 -29.50
CA GLY A 209 5.56 13.89 -29.04
C GLY A 209 5.09 12.43 -29.01
N LYS A 210 6.02 11.50 -28.76
CA LYS A 210 5.76 10.05 -28.71
C LYS A 210 6.28 9.44 -27.41
N GLY A 211 5.74 8.26 -27.08
CA GLY A 211 6.19 7.47 -25.93
C GLY A 211 6.12 8.27 -24.64
N ASP A 212 7.22 8.30 -23.92
CA ASP A 212 7.34 8.86 -22.58
C ASP A 212 7.67 10.35 -22.56
N PHE A 213 7.63 11.01 -23.72
CA PHE A 213 7.83 12.45 -23.83
C PHE A 213 6.71 13.19 -23.12
N GLY A 214 7.08 14.04 -22.15
CA GLY A 214 6.17 14.77 -21.28
C GLY A 214 6.73 16.09 -20.81
N TYR A 215 5.99 16.76 -19.93
CA TYR A 215 6.36 18.03 -19.33
C TYR A 215 6.63 17.85 -17.84
N ASN A 216 7.84 18.18 -17.42
CA ASN A 216 8.23 18.21 -16.01
C ASN A 216 7.93 19.59 -15.42
N ALA A 217 6.80 19.72 -14.75
CA ALA A 217 6.36 20.98 -14.15
C ALA A 217 7.29 21.55 -13.05
N ARG A 218 8.19 20.71 -12.50
CA ARG A 218 9.17 21.15 -11.51
C ARG A 218 10.32 21.93 -12.11
N THR A 219 10.76 21.52 -13.31
CA THR A 219 11.94 22.12 -14.01
C THR A 219 11.53 23.00 -15.18
N ASP A 220 10.23 23.06 -15.51
CA ASP A 220 9.68 23.75 -16.70
C ASP A 220 10.30 23.26 -18.02
N GLU A 221 10.49 21.94 -18.13
CA GLU A 221 11.17 21.33 -19.27
C GLU A 221 10.35 20.19 -19.88
N TYR A 222 10.51 19.99 -21.18
CA TYR A 222 9.99 18.83 -21.89
C TYR A 222 11.06 17.74 -21.93
N VAL A 223 10.77 16.59 -21.33
CA VAL A 223 11.74 15.53 -21.09
C VAL A 223 11.12 14.14 -21.32
N ASN A 224 11.97 13.11 -21.36
CA ASN A 224 11.52 11.74 -21.15
C ASN A 224 11.15 11.57 -19.67
N MET A 225 9.88 11.27 -19.38
CA MET A 225 9.37 11.22 -18.02
C MET A 225 9.98 10.09 -17.18
N PHE A 226 10.32 8.95 -17.80
CA PHE A 226 11.00 7.86 -17.08
C PHE A 226 12.43 8.24 -16.71
N GLU A 227 13.18 8.85 -17.62
CA GLU A 227 14.54 9.31 -17.33
C GLU A 227 14.57 10.43 -16.30
N ALA A 228 13.55 11.28 -16.30
CA ALA A 228 13.37 12.33 -15.30
C ALA A 228 12.86 11.82 -13.94
N GLY A 229 12.52 10.54 -13.83
CA GLY A 229 11.96 9.94 -12.60
C GLY A 229 10.54 10.41 -12.27
N VAL A 230 9.80 10.92 -13.25
CA VAL A 230 8.39 11.33 -13.09
C VAL A 230 7.49 10.19 -13.56
N ILE A 231 7.05 9.38 -12.61
CA ILE A 231 6.31 8.14 -12.85
C ILE A 231 5.07 8.07 -11.98
N ASP A 232 4.04 7.41 -12.48
CA ASP A 232 2.79 7.11 -11.75
C ASP A 232 2.54 5.60 -11.71
N PRO A 233 2.04 5.03 -10.60
CA PRO A 233 1.66 3.62 -10.54
C PRO A 233 0.50 3.34 -11.51
N THR A 234 0.63 2.27 -12.31
CA THR A 234 -0.42 1.85 -13.26
C THR A 234 -1.75 1.60 -12.57
N LYS A 235 -1.74 0.91 -11.43
CA LYS A 235 -2.93 0.60 -10.64
C LYS A 235 -3.71 1.85 -10.26
N VAL A 236 -3.01 2.90 -9.80
CA VAL A 236 -3.64 4.17 -9.39
C VAL A 236 -4.30 4.84 -10.58
N SER A 237 -3.58 4.96 -11.69
CA SER A 237 -4.09 5.60 -12.91
C SER A 237 -5.29 4.85 -13.50
N ARG A 238 -5.24 3.51 -13.50
CA ARG A 238 -6.34 2.66 -13.99
C ARG A 238 -7.59 2.73 -13.13
N VAL A 239 -7.43 2.76 -11.81
CA VAL A 239 -8.58 2.80 -10.88
C VAL A 239 -9.24 4.17 -10.86
N ALA A 240 -8.50 5.24 -11.18
CA ALA A 240 -9.03 6.60 -11.27
C ALA A 240 -9.90 6.83 -12.51
N LEU A 241 -9.75 6.03 -13.58
CA LEU A 241 -10.60 6.01 -14.78
C LEU A 241 -11.87 5.18 -14.56
#